data_307c39ab4b0500803c42d98ab0715371
#
_entry.id   307c39ab4b0500803c42d98ab0715371
#
_cell.length_a   1.000
_cell.length_b   1.000
_cell.length_c   1.000
_cell.angle_alpha   90.00
_cell.angle_beta   90.00
_cell.angle_gamma   90.00
#
_symmetry.space_group_name_H-M   'P 1'
#
loop_
_entity.id
_entity.type
_entity.pdbx_description
1 polymer ?
#
loop_
_entity_poly.entity_id
_entity_poly.type
_entity_poly.pdbx_seq_one_letter_code
_entity_poly.pdbx_strand_id
1 'polypeptide(L)'
;SYGSISQEAHETLAIAMNHLHGKSNTGEGGESDERLDSAGSSDDRCSAIKQVASGHFGVTSRYLVSAREIQIKMAQGAKPGEGGHLPAKKVYPWIAKTRHSTPGVSLISPPPHHDIYSIEDLAQLIYDLKNANKYADISVKLVSEAGVGTVAAGVAKAGAQTILISGYDGGTGAAPRSSIHNAGLPWELGLAETHQTLLKNGLRNRVRIETDGKLMSGRDVAIAALMGAEEFGFATAPLVAMGCVMMRVCNLDTCPVGVATQNPELRKRFKGK
;
A
#
# COMPACT_ATOMS: atom_id res chain seq x y z
N SER A 1 3.63 -1.06 5.67
CA SER A 1 2.81 -2.08 6.34
C SER A 1 3.32 -2.37 7.74
N TYR A 2 2.44 -2.81 8.62
CA TYR A 2 2.80 -3.27 9.97
C TYR A 2 3.73 -4.47 9.90
N GLY A 3 4.87 -4.36 10.54
CA GLY A 3 5.97 -5.33 10.41
C GLY A 3 7.12 -4.86 9.52
N SER A 4 6.83 -4.17 8.43
CA SER A 4 7.87 -3.50 7.61
C SER A 4 8.38 -2.23 8.31
N ILE A 5 7.47 -1.44 8.88
CA ILE A 5 7.77 -0.31 9.77
C ILE A 5 7.32 -0.64 11.19
N SER A 6 7.82 0.13 12.17
CA SER A 6 7.45 -0.03 13.58
C SER A 6 5.97 0.25 13.81
N GLN A 7 5.43 -0.25 14.91
CA GLN A 7 4.06 0.03 15.33
C GLN A 7 3.86 1.54 15.52
N GLU A 8 4.78 2.19 16.21
CA GLU A 8 4.73 3.62 16.50
C GLU A 8 4.66 4.45 15.21
N ALA A 9 5.52 4.16 14.24
CA ALA A 9 5.49 4.86 12.95
C ALA A 9 4.21 4.61 12.17
N HIS A 10 3.70 3.38 12.19
CA HIS A 10 2.48 3.01 11.47
C HIS A 10 1.23 3.66 12.08
N GLU A 11 1.13 3.68 13.42
CA GLU A 11 0.03 4.32 14.13
C GLU A 11 0.07 5.84 14.00
N THR A 12 1.25 6.47 14.11
CA THR A 12 1.42 7.92 13.90
C THR A 12 0.91 8.35 12.53
N LEU A 13 1.21 7.57 11.47
CA LEU A 13 0.70 7.85 10.13
C LEU A 13 -0.83 7.75 10.05
N ALA A 14 -1.41 6.76 10.71
CA ALA A 14 -2.86 6.60 10.73
C ALA A 14 -3.56 7.75 11.45
N ILE A 15 -3.08 8.12 12.64
CA ILE A 15 -3.59 9.26 13.43
C ILE A 15 -3.49 10.56 12.62
N ALA A 16 -2.32 10.85 12.04
CA ALA A 16 -2.11 12.05 11.24
C ALA A 16 -3.08 12.14 10.06
N MET A 17 -3.26 11.03 9.34
CA MET A 17 -4.16 11.01 8.19
C MET A 17 -5.63 11.12 8.60
N ASN A 18 -6.03 10.51 9.73
CA ASN A 18 -7.39 10.66 10.25
C ASN A 18 -7.68 12.12 10.67
N HIS A 19 -6.73 12.80 11.33
CA HIS A 19 -6.86 14.23 11.66
C HIS A 19 -6.93 15.13 10.42
N LEU A 20 -6.22 14.78 9.35
CA LEU A 20 -6.23 15.52 8.08
C LEU A 20 -7.40 15.16 7.18
N HIS A 21 -8.30 14.27 7.61
CA HIS A 21 -9.38 13.70 6.80
C HIS A 21 -8.90 13.02 5.51
N GLY A 22 -7.64 12.54 5.53
CA GLY A 22 -7.04 11.73 4.47
C GLY A 22 -7.24 10.23 4.71
N LYS A 23 -6.44 9.43 3.99
CA LYS A 23 -6.50 7.96 4.10
C LYS A 23 -5.09 7.42 4.36
N SER A 24 -4.90 6.66 5.43
CA SER A 24 -3.72 5.81 5.60
C SER A 24 -4.01 4.40 5.11
N ASN A 25 -2.97 3.70 4.63
CA ASN A 25 -3.06 2.35 4.08
C ASN A 25 -2.36 1.37 5.03
N THR A 26 -3.01 0.26 5.34
CA THR A 26 -2.43 -0.80 6.18
C THR A 26 -1.21 -1.45 5.53
N GLY A 27 -1.13 -1.45 4.20
CA GLY A 27 -0.30 -2.39 3.46
C GLY A 27 -0.78 -3.83 3.68
N GLU A 28 -0.06 -4.81 3.18
CA GLU A 28 -0.44 -6.23 3.28
C GLU A 28 -0.22 -6.85 4.67
N GLY A 29 0.05 -6.04 5.68
CA GLY A 29 0.35 -6.51 7.04
C GLY A 29 -0.86 -6.77 7.93
N GLY A 30 -2.04 -6.38 7.49
CA GLY A 30 -3.22 -6.37 8.34
C GLY A 30 -3.18 -5.26 9.39
N GLU A 31 -4.06 -5.34 10.34
CA GLU A 31 -4.20 -4.40 11.45
C GLU A 31 -4.58 -5.13 12.73
N SER A 32 -4.03 -4.74 13.88
CA SER A 32 -4.37 -5.37 15.16
C SER A 32 -5.79 -5.01 15.59
N ASP A 33 -6.41 -5.90 16.39
CA ASP A 33 -7.76 -5.66 16.91
C ASP A 33 -7.84 -4.37 17.74
N GLU A 34 -6.81 -4.05 18.50
CA GLU A 34 -6.75 -2.83 19.31
C GLU A 34 -6.81 -1.56 18.45
N ARG A 35 -6.25 -1.60 17.25
CA ARG A 35 -6.37 -0.50 16.28
C ARG A 35 -7.75 -0.42 15.66
N LEU A 36 -8.35 -1.56 15.33
CA LEU A 36 -9.72 -1.61 14.80
C LEU A 36 -10.72 -1.10 15.84
N ASP A 37 -10.50 -1.39 17.13
CA ASP A 37 -11.32 -0.91 18.25
C ASP A 37 -11.19 0.61 18.48
N SER A 38 -10.10 1.23 18.05
CA SER A 38 -9.90 2.68 18.19
C SER A 38 -10.69 3.52 17.19
N ALA A 39 -11.31 2.91 16.19
CA ALA A 39 -12.02 3.61 15.12
C ALA A 39 -13.08 4.58 15.67
N GLY A 40 -13.03 5.86 15.23
CA GLY A 40 -13.94 6.90 15.66
C GLY A 40 -13.70 7.46 17.06
N SER A 41 -12.66 7.03 17.76
CA SER A 41 -12.25 7.60 19.05
C SER A 41 -11.37 8.85 18.85
N SER A 42 -11.06 9.56 19.94
CA SER A 42 -10.11 10.69 19.90
C SER A 42 -8.69 10.27 19.55
N ASP A 43 -8.35 8.97 19.70
CA ASP A 43 -7.07 8.35 19.35
C ASP A 43 -7.30 7.30 18.25
N ASP A 44 -7.96 7.73 17.17
CA ASP A 44 -8.29 6.84 16.05
C ASP A 44 -7.02 6.45 15.26
N ARG A 45 -6.59 5.21 15.47
CA ARG A 45 -5.42 4.59 14.81
C ARG A 45 -5.82 3.65 13.67
N CYS A 46 -7.10 3.57 13.36
CA CYS A 46 -7.61 2.71 12.31
C CYS A 46 -7.28 3.29 10.94
N SER A 47 -6.62 2.53 10.09
CA SER A 47 -6.31 2.96 8.72
C SER A 47 -7.56 2.88 7.84
N ALA A 48 -7.80 3.90 7.02
CA ALA A 48 -8.96 3.96 6.15
C ALA A 48 -8.90 2.94 5.00
N ILE A 49 -7.70 2.69 4.45
CA ILE A 49 -7.49 1.75 3.36
C ILE A 49 -6.99 0.42 3.92
N LYS A 50 -7.75 -0.65 3.66
CA LYS A 50 -7.40 -2.03 3.99
C LYS A 50 -6.88 -2.72 2.74
N GLN A 51 -5.59 -3.07 2.72
CA GLN A 51 -4.99 -3.72 1.57
C GLN A 51 -5.17 -5.24 1.63
N VAL A 52 -5.51 -5.83 0.50
CA VAL A 52 -5.58 -7.28 0.27
C VAL A 52 -4.55 -7.64 -0.80
N ALA A 53 -3.61 -8.52 -0.46
CA ALA A 53 -2.60 -9.04 -1.38
C ALA A 53 -2.73 -10.57 -1.48
N SER A 54 -2.01 -11.20 -2.39
CA SER A 54 -2.11 -12.65 -2.62
C SER A 54 -1.80 -13.50 -1.37
N GLY A 55 -0.96 -13.00 -0.47
CA GLY A 55 -0.68 -13.68 0.80
C GLY A 55 -1.80 -13.61 1.84
N HIS A 56 -2.79 -12.75 1.66
CA HIS A 56 -3.95 -12.53 2.55
C HIS A 56 -3.60 -12.33 4.04
N PHE A 57 -2.38 -11.90 4.35
CA PHE A 57 -1.92 -11.74 5.74
C PHE A 57 -2.77 -10.74 6.52
N GLY A 58 -3.38 -11.21 7.62
CA GLY A 58 -4.22 -10.40 8.49
C GLY A 58 -5.57 -10.00 7.89
N VAL A 59 -5.99 -10.60 6.79
CA VAL A 59 -7.31 -10.36 6.19
C VAL A 59 -8.36 -11.20 6.90
N THR A 60 -9.22 -10.52 7.66
CA THR A 60 -10.36 -11.12 8.36
C THR A 60 -11.64 -10.39 7.96
N SER A 61 -12.81 -10.96 8.26
CA SER A 61 -14.10 -10.28 8.04
C SER A 61 -14.15 -8.94 8.79
N ARG A 62 -13.67 -8.91 10.05
CA ARG A 62 -13.59 -7.69 10.86
C ARG A 62 -12.72 -6.61 10.19
N TYR A 63 -11.56 -7.00 9.68
CA TYR A 63 -10.66 -6.13 8.93
C TYR A 63 -11.36 -5.52 7.70
N LEU A 64 -12.04 -6.35 6.90
CA LEU A 64 -12.73 -5.90 5.70
C LEU A 64 -13.91 -4.95 6.00
N VAL A 65 -14.74 -5.24 7.01
CA VAL A 65 -15.88 -4.38 7.33
C VAL A 65 -15.49 -3.05 7.97
N SER A 66 -14.28 -2.94 8.52
CA SER A 66 -13.75 -1.69 9.07
C SER A 66 -13.18 -0.75 8.00
N ALA A 67 -13.09 -1.20 6.75
CA ALA A 67 -12.50 -0.40 5.67
C ALA A 67 -13.43 0.71 5.19
N ARG A 68 -12.87 1.89 4.90
CA ARG A 68 -13.50 2.90 4.03
C ARG A 68 -13.14 2.64 2.57
N GLU A 69 -11.99 2.02 2.34
CA GLU A 69 -11.54 1.58 1.02
C GLU A 69 -10.81 0.23 1.17
N ILE A 70 -11.11 -0.72 0.29
CA ILE A 70 -10.39 -1.99 0.18
C ILE A 70 -9.53 -1.93 -1.06
N GLN A 71 -8.20 -2.11 -0.88
CA GLN A 71 -7.26 -2.05 -1.98
C GLN A 71 -6.73 -3.44 -2.34
N ILE A 72 -7.00 -3.88 -3.56
CA ILE A 72 -6.43 -5.11 -4.12
C ILE A 72 -5.02 -4.79 -4.64
N LYS A 73 -4.00 -5.40 -4.04
CA LYS A 73 -2.62 -5.23 -4.48
C LYS A 73 -2.25 -6.30 -5.50
N MET A 74 -2.19 -5.93 -6.78
CA MET A 74 -1.72 -6.82 -7.84
C MET A 74 -0.21 -6.94 -7.86
N ALA A 75 0.50 -5.82 -7.68
CA ALA A 75 1.96 -5.76 -7.65
C ALA A 75 2.43 -4.51 -6.90
N GLN A 76 3.73 -4.27 -6.86
CA GLN A 76 4.36 -3.13 -6.18
C GLN A 76 5.39 -2.46 -7.08
N GLY A 77 5.27 -1.15 -7.28
CA GLY A 77 6.08 -0.38 -8.22
C GLY A 77 7.59 -0.46 -7.96
N ALA A 78 8.01 -0.47 -6.71
CA ALA A 78 9.43 -0.57 -6.33
C ALA A 78 10.09 -1.92 -6.72
N LYS A 79 9.30 -2.96 -6.92
CA LYS A 79 9.79 -4.32 -7.25
C LYS A 79 8.73 -5.12 -8.01
N PRO A 80 8.34 -4.68 -9.20
CA PRO A 80 7.39 -5.42 -10.02
C PRO A 80 7.93 -6.83 -10.31
N GLY A 81 7.06 -7.82 -10.25
CA GLY A 81 7.42 -9.21 -10.48
C GLY A 81 8.03 -9.97 -9.28
N GLU A 82 8.45 -9.31 -8.19
CA GLU A 82 9.00 -10.00 -7.01
C GLU A 82 7.97 -10.32 -5.92
N GLY A 83 6.87 -9.59 -5.87
CA GLY A 83 5.82 -9.73 -4.85
C GLY A 83 6.15 -9.13 -3.50
N GLY A 84 5.24 -9.38 -2.53
CA GLY A 84 5.38 -8.97 -1.14
C GLY A 84 6.34 -9.89 -0.37
N HIS A 85 7.12 -9.31 0.53
CA HIS A 85 8.09 -10.05 1.34
C HIS A 85 8.29 -9.38 2.70
N LEU A 86 8.33 -10.19 3.76
CA LEU A 86 8.77 -9.77 5.08
C LEU A 86 9.83 -10.76 5.60
N PRO A 87 11.07 -10.30 5.86
CA PRO A 87 12.14 -11.17 6.35
C PRO A 87 11.82 -11.80 7.71
N ALA A 88 12.21 -13.06 7.92
CA ALA A 88 11.98 -13.81 9.16
C ALA A 88 12.34 -13.03 10.43
N LYS A 89 13.45 -12.31 10.41
CA LYS A 89 13.94 -11.49 11.53
C LYS A 89 13.03 -10.32 11.92
N LYS A 90 12.07 -9.94 11.07
CA LYS A 90 11.03 -8.93 11.35
C LYS A 90 9.70 -9.55 11.77
N VAL A 91 9.56 -10.87 11.69
CA VAL A 91 8.33 -11.58 12.07
C VAL A 91 8.38 -11.92 13.56
N TYR A 92 8.29 -10.90 14.39
CA TYR A 92 8.17 -11.03 15.84
C TYR A 92 6.80 -11.60 16.24
N PRO A 93 6.61 -12.11 17.48
CA PRO A 93 5.34 -12.71 17.89
C PRO A 93 4.11 -11.82 17.69
N TRP A 94 4.21 -10.53 17.95
CA TRP A 94 3.11 -9.57 17.73
C TRP A 94 2.80 -9.33 16.25
N ILE A 95 3.81 -9.38 15.39
CA ILE A 95 3.62 -9.32 13.93
C ILE A 95 2.94 -10.60 13.43
N ALA A 96 3.45 -11.75 13.86
CA ALA A 96 2.89 -13.06 13.50
C ALA A 96 1.42 -13.18 13.93
N LYS A 97 1.08 -12.71 15.14
CA LYS A 97 -0.31 -12.67 15.62
C LYS A 97 -1.22 -11.89 14.66
N THR A 98 -0.84 -10.66 14.30
CA THR A 98 -1.64 -9.81 13.43
C THR A 98 -1.74 -10.36 12.00
N ARG A 99 -0.70 -11.00 11.52
CA ARG A 99 -0.64 -11.57 10.16
C ARG A 99 -1.16 -13.01 10.07
N HIS A 100 -1.59 -13.60 11.18
CA HIS A 100 -2.00 -15.01 11.28
C HIS A 100 -0.93 -15.97 10.75
N SER A 101 0.30 -15.79 11.21
CA SER A 101 1.49 -16.52 10.75
C SER A 101 2.36 -17.01 11.91
N THR A 102 3.49 -17.66 11.60
CA THR A 102 4.42 -18.19 12.60
C THR A 102 5.57 -17.22 12.83
N PRO A 103 5.92 -16.91 14.12
CA PRO A 103 7.07 -16.07 14.43
C PRO A 103 8.38 -16.65 13.87
N GLY A 104 9.26 -15.78 13.39
CA GLY A 104 10.57 -16.15 12.88
C GLY A 104 10.58 -16.87 11.52
N VAL A 105 9.44 -16.94 10.85
CA VAL A 105 9.33 -17.49 9.48
C VAL A 105 9.09 -16.33 8.49
N SER A 106 9.86 -16.29 7.40
CA SER A 106 9.68 -15.28 6.34
C SER A 106 8.31 -15.40 5.70
N LEU A 107 7.69 -14.26 5.43
CA LEU A 107 6.39 -14.19 4.76
C LEU A 107 6.59 -13.76 3.32
N ILE A 108 5.94 -14.47 2.39
CA ILE A 108 5.98 -14.21 0.96
C ILE A 108 4.56 -14.10 0.44
N SER A 109 4.33 -13.08 -0.38
CA SER A 109 3.09 -12.86 -1.12
C SER A 109 3.45 -12.86 -2.60
N PRO A 110 3.16 -13.95 -3.34
CA PRO A 110 3.57 -14.07 -4.75
C PRO A 110 3.05 -12.95 -5.63
N PRO A 111 3.77 -12.53 -6.66
CA PRO A 111 3.29 -11.62 -7.69
C PRO A 111 2.91 -12.40 -8.97
N PRO A 112 1.97 -11.91 -9.76
CA PRO A 112 0.85 -11.04 -9.36
C PRO A 112 -0.03 -11.72 -8.31
N HIS A 113 -1.18 -11.18 -7.96
CA HIS A 113 -2.12 -11.86 -7.06
C HIS A 113 -2.39 -13.28 -7.60
N HIS A 114 -1.94 -14.33 -6.89
CA HIS A 114 -1.83 -15.68 -7.46
C HIS A 114 -3.16 -16.36 -7.83
N ASP A 115 -4.28 -15.82 -7.34
CA ASP A 115 -5.63 -16.29 -7.65
C ASP A 115 -6.25 -15.55 -8.86
N ILE A 116 -5.55 -14.58 -9.44
CA ILE A 116 -6.04 -13.73 -10.52
C ILE A 116 -5.23 -13.97 -11.79
N TYR A 117 -5.86 -14.61 -12.75
CA TYR A 117 -5.26 -14.93 -14.05
C TYR A 117 -5.90 -14.17 -15.22
N SER A 118 -7.03 -13.51 -14.96
CA SER A 118 -7.78 -12.73 -15.96
C SER A 118 -8.48 -11.52 -15.33
N ILE A 119 -9.00 -10.63 -16.19
CA ILE A 119 -9.86 -9.52 -15.73
C ILE A 119 -11.17 -10.03 -15.12
N GLU A 120 -11.66 -11.16 -15.56
CA GLU A 120 -12.86 -11.80 -15.03
C GLU A 120 -12.64 -12.29 -13.60
N ASP A 121 -11.49 -12.89 -13.30
CA ASP A 121 -11.12 -13.29 -11.93
C ASP A 121 -11.03 -12.06 -11.02
N LEU A 122 -10.43 -10.97 -11.52
CA LEU A 122 -10.37 -9.70 -10.78
C LEU A 122 -11.76 -9.11 -10.54
N ALA A 123 -12.63 -9.15 -11.54
CA ALA A 123 -14.01 -8.69 -11.41
C ALA A 123 -14.77 -9.49 -10.35
N GLN A 124 -14.56 -10.80 -10.29
CA GLN A 124 -15.13 -11.66 -9.24
C GLN A 124 -14.62 -11.24 -7.85
N LEU A 125 -13.31 -11.03 -7.69
CA LEU A 125 -12.75 -10.59 -6.41
C LEU A 125 -13.28 -9.20 -6.01
N ILE A 126 -13.39 -8.25 -6.95
CA ILE A 126 -13.99 -6.93 -6.70
C ILE A 126 -15.42 -7.09 -6.20
N TYR A 127 -16.21 -7.94 -6.85
CA TYR A 127 -17.59 -8.22 -6.46
C TYR A 127 -17.67 -8.84 -5.05
N ASP A 128 -16.83 -9.83 -4.74
CA ASP A 128 -16.81 -10.50 -3.45
C ASP A 128 -16.43 -9.54 -2.31
N LEU A 129 -15.41 -8.72 -2.51
CA LEU A 129 -15.00 -7.70 -1.54
C LEU A 129 -16.07 -6.62 -1.35
N LYS A 130 -16.75 -6.22 -2.42
CA LYS A 130 -17.89 -5.29 -2.34
C LYS A 130 -19.07 -5.87 -1.58
N ASN A 131 -19.30 -7.18 -1.68
CA ASN A 131 -20.30 -7.86 -0.87
C ASN A 131 -19.88 -8.02 0.60
N ALA A 132 -18.58 -8.20 0.87
CA ALA A 132 -18.06 -8.21 2.24
C ALA A 132 -18.22 -6.85 2.93
N ASN A 133 -18.04 -5.75 2.19
CA ASN A 133 -18.27 -4.39 2.69
C ASN A 133 -18.87 -3.49 1.59
N LYS A 134 -20.19 -3.33 1.61
CA LYS A 134 -20.96 -2.56 0.63
C LYS A 134 -20.63 -1.05 0.65
N TYR A 135 -20.11 -0.54 1.76
CA TYR A 135 -19.83 0.88 1.96
C TYR A 135 -18.41 1.27 1.56
N ALA A 136 -17.47 0.31 1.50
CA ALA A 136 -16.12 0.59 1.10
C ALA A 136 -16.00 0.79 -0.42
N ASP A 137 -15.17 1.74 -0.84
CA ASP A 137 -14.69 1.80 -2.22
C ASP A 137 -13.72 0.64 -2.48
N ILE A 138 -13.69 0.14 -3.70
CA ILE A 138 -12.67 -0.84 -4.12
C ILE A 138 -11.64 -0.13 -4.99
N SER A 139 -10.38 -0.23 -4.58
CA SER A 139 -9.25 0.23 -5.38
C SER A 139 -8.37 -0.93 -5.83
N VAL A 140 -7.69 -0.76 -6.96
CA VAL A 140 -6.75 -1.75 -7.48
C VAL A 140 -5.40 -1.09 -7.68
N LYS A 141 -4.38 -1.65 -7.02
CA LYS A 141 -3.00 -1.18 -7.15
C LYS A 141 -2.30 -1.93 -8.29
N LEU A 142 -1.99 -1.17 -9.32
CA LEU A 142 -1.17 -1.57 -10.46
C LEU A 142 0.22 -0.91 -10.38
N VAL A 143 1.12 -1.31 -11.25
CA VAL A 143 2.47 -0.74 -11.34
C VAL A 143 2.67 -0.02 -12.66
N SER A 144 3.55 0.99 -12.65
CA SER A 144 3.99 1.66 -13.87
C SER A 144 4.86 0.70 -14.68
N GLU A 145 4.28 0.16 -15.73
CA GLU A 145 4.94 -0.72 -16.72
C GLU A 145 4.26 -0.55 -18.09
N ALA A 146 4.92 -0.98 -19.15
CA ALA A 146 4.36 -0.91 -20.49
C ALA A 146 3.11 -1.78 -20.60
N GLY A 147 2.02 -1.23 -21.12
CA GLY A 147 0.73 -1.91 -21.24
C GLY A 147 -0.21 -1.74 -20.03
N VAL A 148 0.22 -1.05 -18.98
CA VAL A 148 -0.62 -0.82 -17.79
C VAL A 148 -1.94 -0.13 -18.10
N GLY A 149 -1.99 0.72 -19.13
CA GLY A 149 -3.22 1.36 -19.58
C GLY A 149 -4.29 0.37 -20.04
N THR A 150 -3.89 -0.72 -20.70
CA THR A 150 -4.82 -1.79 -21.10
C THR A 150 -5.37 -2.53 -19.88
N VAL A 151 -4.50 -2.84 -18.92
CA VAL A 151 -4.91 -3.47 -17.65
C VAL A 151 -5.86 -2.54 -16.90
N ALA A 152 -5.54 -1.25 -16.79
CA ALA A 152 -6.39 -0.26 -16.13
C ALA A 152 -7.78 -0.13 -16.80
N ALA A 153 -7.86 -0.22 -18.11
CA ALA A 153 -9.15 -0.24 -18.82
C ALA A 153 -9.99 -1.47 -18.44
N GLY A 154 -9.36 -2.63 -18.30
CA GLY A 154 -9.99 -3.84 -17.78
C GLY A 154 -10.48 -3.67 -16.34
N VAL A 155 -9.66 -3.13 -15.46
CA VAL A 155 -9.99 -2.85 -14.06
C VAL A 155 -11.17 -1.87 -13.93
N ALA A 156 -11.21 -0.83 -14.76
CA ALA A 156 -12.33 0.10 -14.79
C ALA A 156 -13.65 -0.57 -15.23
N LYS A 157 -13.58 -1.49 -16.21
CA LYS A 157 -14.74 -2.29 -16.63
C LYS A 157 -15.17 -3.30 -15.56
N ALA A 158 -14.22 -3.83 -14.79
CA ALA A 158 -14.49 -4.75 -13.69
C ALA A 158 -15.16 -4.08 -12.47
N GLY A 159 -15.29 -2.74 -12.45
CA GLY A 159 -16.07 -2.02 -11.44
C GLY A 159 -15.28 -1.47 -10.26
N ALA A 160 -13.96 -1.37 -10.35
CA ALA A 160 -13.16 -0.65 -9.35
C ALA A 160 -13.48 0.86 -9.39
N GLN A 161 -13.46 1.52 -8.21
CA GLN A 161 -13.68 2.95 -8.08
C GLN A 161 -12.38 3.77 -8.22
N THR A 162 -11.26 3.18 -7.81
CA THR A 162 -9.93 3.84 -7.86
C THR A 162 -8.90 2.90 -8.45
N ILE A 163 -7.99 3.44 -9.24
CA ILE A 163 -6.84 2.72 -9.78
C ILE A 163 -5.58 3.45 -9.34
N LEU A 164 -4.74 2.78 -8.55
CA LEU A 164 -3.42 3.30 -8.16
C LEU A 164 -2.36 2.83 -9.16
N ILE A 165 -1.64 3.78 -9.74
CA ILE A 165 -0.45 3.52 -10.56
C ILE A 165 0.79 3.81 -9.73
N SER A 166 1.53 2.75 -9.38
CA SER A 166 2.68 2.81 -8.48
C SER A 166 3.99 2.85 -9.25
N GLY A 167 4.81 3.87 -9.00
CA GLY A 167 6.13 4.03 -9.62
C GLY A 167 7.24 3.27 -8.89
N TYR A 168 8.42 3.17 -9.54
CA TYR A 168 9.57 2.38 -9.04
C TYR A 168 10.15 2.86 -7.71
N ASP A 169 10.12 4.15 -7.44
CA ASP A 169 10.71 4.75 -6.23
C ASP A 169 9.71 4.78 -5.04
N GLY A 170 8.67 3.95 -5.13
CA GLY A 170 7.73 3.71 -4.04
C GLY A 170 8.42 3.10 -2.82
N GLY A 171 7.85 3.36 -1.62
CA GLY A 171 8.40 2.86 -0.36
C GLY A 171 8.27 1.34 -0.22
N THR A 172 9.32 0.70 0.28
CA THR A 172 9.24 -0.66 0.80
C THR A 172 10.17 -0.82 1.99
N GLY A 173 9.62 -1.21 3.14
CA GLY A 173 10.36 -1.44 4.37
C GLY A 173 10.94 -2.86 4.50
N ALA A 174 10.82 -3.69 3.47
CA ALA A 174 11.16 -5.10 3.53
C ALA A 174 12.03 -5.60 2.35
N ALA A 175 12.11 -4.87 1.24
CA ALA A 175 12.86 -5.27 0.07
C ALA A 175 14.36 -4.90 0.17
N PRO A 176 15.25 -5.70 -0.43
CA PRO A 176 16.66 -5.38 -0.54
C PRO A 176 16.88 -4.16 -1.45
N ARG A 177 18.03 -3.50 -1.27
CA ARG A 177 18.37 -2.29 -2.00
C ARG A 177 18.50 -2.50 -3.51
N SER A 178 18.98 -3.67 -3.93
CA SER A 178 19.10 -4.06 -5.33
C SER A 178 17.76 -4.02 -6.08
N SER A 179 16.70 -4.55 -5.48
CA SER A 179 15.36 -4.50 -6.05
C SER A 179 14.85 -3.07 -6.22
N ILE A 180 14.97 -2.24 -5.17
CA ILE A 180 14.48 -0.87 -5.16
C ILE A 180 15.13 0.00 -6.25
N HIS A 181 16.40 -0.26 -6.60
CA HIS A 181 17.14 0.57 -7.56
C HIS A 181 17.08 0.10 -9.00
N ASN A 182 16.72 -1.16 -9.24
CA ASN A 182 16.95 -1.78 -10.56
C ASN A 182 15.69 -2.35 -11.19
N ALA A 183 14.52 -2.30 -10.51
CA ALA A 183 13.34 -2.99 -10.99
C ALA A 183 12.21 -2.03 -11.41
N GLY A 184 11.51 -1.53 -11.72
CA GLY A 184 10.34 -0.70 -12.00
C GLY A 184 10.58 0.52 -12.87
N LEU A 185 9.49 1.16 -13.27
CA LEU A 185 9.47 2.37 -14.10
C LEU A 185 8.98 3.59 -13.31
N PRO A 186 9.30 4.83 -13.76
CA PRO A 186 8.75 6.05 -13.18
C PRO A 186 7.22 6.07 -13.24
N TRP A 187 6.56 6.64 -12.23
CA TRP A 187 5.10 6.75 -12.18
C TRP A 187 4.53 7.58 -13.33
N GLU A 188 5.27 8.53 -13.84
CA GLU A 188 4.89 9.42 -14.94
C GLU A 188 4.51 8.65 -16.19
N LEU A 189 5.28 7.61 -16.53
CA LEU A 189 5.02 6.80 -17.72
C LEU A 189 3.71 6.03 -17.60
N GLY A 190 3.52 5.32 -16.49
CA GLY A 190 2.31 4.52 -16.26
C GLY A 190 1.07 5.39 -16.08
N LEU A 191 1.19 6.54 -15.41
CA LEU A 191 0.09 7.49 -15.23
C LEU A 191 -0.36 8.04 -16.58
N ALA A 192 0.57 8.53 -17.42
CA ALA A 192 0.25 9.07 -18.74
C ALA A 192 -0.41 8.03 -19.64
N GLU A 193 0.13 6.82 -19.69
CA GLU A 193 -0.45 5.72 -20.47
C GLU A 193 -1.85 5.38 -20.00
N THR A 194 -2.05 5.24 -18.68
CA THR A 194 -3.35 4.92 -18.07
C THR A 194 -4.37 5.99 -18.37
N HIS A 195 -4.04 7.25 -18.12
CA HIS A 195 -4.94 8.38 -18.37
C HIS A 195 -5.38 8.45 -19.84
N GLN A 196 -4.44 8.36 -20.78
CA GLN A 196 -4.72 8.41 -22.21
C GLN A 196 -5.54 7.19 -22.67
N THR A 197 -5.24 6.00 -22.18
CA THR A 197 -5.98 4.79 -22.54
C THR A 197 -7.41 4.85 -22.04
N LEU A 198 -7.64 5.29 -20.82
CA LEU A 198 -8.98 5.46 -20.27
C LEU A 198 -9.78 6.53 -21.03
N LEU A 199 -9.17 7.64 -21.42
CA LEU A 199 -9.80 8.66 -22.28
C LEU A 199 -10.23 8.08 -23.62
N LYS A 200 -9.33 7.41 -24.34
CA LYS A 200 -9.59 6.82 -25.64
C LYS A 200 -10.71 5.77 -25.62
N ASN A 201 -10.91 5.11 -24.50
CA ASN A 201 -11.94 4.08 -24.32
C ASN A 201 -13.23 4.60 -23.65
N GLY A 202 -13.35 5.90 -23.39
CA GLY A 202 -14.51 6.48 -22.70
C GLY A 202 -14.72 5.99 -21.27
N LEU A 203 -13.64 5.57 -20.59
CA LEU A 203 -13.67 4.99 -19.24
C LEU A 203 -13.16 5.95 -18.17
N ARG A 204 -12.53 7.07 -18.55
CA ARG A 204 -11.82 7.95 -17.62
C ARG A 204 -12.71 8.50 -16.50
N ASN A 205 -13.95 8.78 -16.78
CA ASN A 205 -14.92 9.31 -15.82
C ASN A 205 -15.54 8.24 -14.89
N ARG A 206 -15.20 6.97 -15.08
CA ARG A 206 -15.70 5.86 -14.25
C ARG A 206 -14.84 5.58 -13.02
N VAL A 207 -13.58 6.03 -13.04
CA VAL A 207 -12.60 5.74 -11.99
C VAL A 207 -11.79 6.98 -11.63
N ARG A 208 -11.37 7.06 -10.37
CA ARG A 208 -10.32 7.97 -9.94
C ARG A 208 -8.96 7.33 -10.22
N ILE A 209 -7.99 8.14 -10.61
CA ILE A 209 -6.61 7.68 -10.76
C ILE A 209 -5.79 8.22 -9.60
N GLU A 210 -5.19 7.31 -8.84
CA GLU A 210 -4.19 7.60 -7.83
C GLU A 210 -2.79 7.31 -8.37
N THR A 211 -1.78 8.05 -7.93
CA THR A 211 -0.37 7.73 -8.21
C THR A 211 0.48 7.81 -6.96
N ASP A 212 1.48 6.93 -6.86
CA ASP A 212 2.55 6.96 -5.87
C ASP A 212 3.91 6.69 -6.54
N GLY A 213 4.99 6.82 -5.81
CA GLY A 213 6.33 6.57 -6.33
C GLY A 213 7.28 7.72 -6.02
N LYS A 214 7.29 8.13 -4.73
CA LYS A 214 8.15 9.19 -4.19
C LYS A 214 7.70 10.60 -4.60
N LEU A 215 6.43 10.88 -4.48
CA LEU A 215 5.97 12.27 -4.44
C LEU A 215 6.52 12.91 -3.15
N MET A 216 7.31 13.96 -3.27
CA MET A 216 8.03 14.59 -2.15
C MET A 216 7.66 16.05 -1.93
N SER A 217 7.09 16.70 -2.93
CA SER A 217 6.80 18.14 -2.91
C SER A 217 5.47 18.47 -3.57
N GLY A 218 4.96 19.68 -3.32
CA GLY A 218 3.77 20.20 -4.01
C GLY A 218 3.96 20.31 -5.53
N ARG A 219 5.20 20.45 -6.01
CA ARG A 219 5.50 20.41 -7.45
C ARG A 219 5.19 19.05 -8.05
N ASP A 220 5.59 17.96 -7.37
CA ASP A 220 5.32 16.61 -7.85
C ASP A 220 3.81 16.34 -7.92
N VAL A 221 3.06 16.80 -6.91
CA VAL A 221 1.59 16.73 -6.88
C VAL A 221 0.98 17.52 -8.05
N ALA A 222 1.44 18.74 -8.31
CA ALA A 222 0.94 19.55 -9.41
C ALA A 222 1.20 18.88 -10.77
N ILE A 223 2.39 18.31 -10.97
CA ILE A 223 2.73 17.57 -12.20
C ILE A 223 1.83 16.34 -12.33
N ALA A 224 1.65 15.55 -11.28
CA ALA A 224 0.79 14.36 -11.30
C ALA A 224 -0.67 14.73 -11.60
N ALA A 225 -1.19 15.83 -11.05
CA ALA A 225 -2.53 16.34 -11.34
C ALA A 225 -2.68 16.75 -12.81
N LEU A 226 -1.70 17.46 -13.37
CA LEU A 226 -1.70 17.84 -14.79
C LEU A 226 -1.65 16.61 -15.71
N MET A 227 -1.06 15.51 -15.28
CA MET A 227 -0.99 14.24 -16.01
C MET A 227 -2.23 13.36 -15.81
N GLY A 228 -3.17 13.78 -14.96
CA GLY A 228 -4.48 13.13 -14.81
C GLY A 228 -4.71 12.38 -13.51
N ALA A 229 -3.82 12.48 -12.50
CA ALA A 229 -4.07 11.93 -11.18
C ALA A 229 -5.03 12.83 -10.38
N GLU A 230 -5.89 12.21 -9.59
CA GLU A 230 -6.86 12.85 -8.69
C GLU A 230 -6.57 12.55 -7.21
N GLU A 231 -5.87 11.45 -6.93
CA GLU A 231 -5.41 11.07 -5.60
C GLU A 231 -3.88 10.87 -5.62
N PHE A 232 -3.22 11.12 -4.48
CA PHE A 232 -1.76 11.17 -4.40
C PHE A 232 -1.28 10.38 -3.19
N GLY A 233 -0.44 9.36 -3.44
CA GLY A 233 0.09 8.50 -2.40
C GLY A 233 1.50 8.93 -1.96
N PHE A 234 1.71 8.99 -0.64
CA PHE A 234 3.00 9.36 -0.04
C PHE A 234 3.50 8.26 0.89
N ALA A 235 4.78 7.92 0.79
CA ALA A 235 5.42 7.01 1.72
C ALA A 235 6.72 7.59 2.28
N THR A 236 7.67 7.95 1.43
CA THR A 236 8.98 8.46 1.85
C THR A 236 8.87 9.82 2.54
N ALA A 237 8.10 10.76 2.00
CA ALA A 237 7.96 12.11 2.55
C ALA A 237 7.48 12.11 4.02
N PRO A 238 6.36 11.47 4.38
CA PRO A 238 5.93 11.41 5.78
C PRO A 238 6.90 10.62 6.66
N LEU A 239 7.58 9.58 6.15
CA LEU A 239 8.61 8.90 6.95
C LEU A 239 9.80 9.79 7.25
N VAL A 240 10.23 10.63 6.31
CA VAL A 240 11.30 11.63 6.52
C VAL A 240 10.84 12.67 7.55
N ALA A 241 9.61 13.16 7.46
CA ALA A 241 9.05 14.07 8.45
C ALA A 241 9.04 13.48 9.87
N MET A 242 8.87 12.15 10.01
CA MET A 242 8.95 11.43 11.28
C MET A 242 10.39 11.07 11.70
N GLY A 243 11.41 11.51 10.99
CA GLY A 243 12.82 11.30 11.34
C GLY A 243 13.54 10.17 10.59
N CYS A 244 12.99 9.64 9.51
CA CYS A 244 13.70 8.69 8.66
C CYS A 244 14.91 9.35 8.00
N VAL A 245 16.10 8.78 8.20
CA VAL A 245 17.37 9.27 7.65
C VAL A 245 17.76 8.63 6.31
N MET A 246 16.86 7.90 5.70
CA MET A 246 17.00 7.27 4.38
C MET A 246 18.23 6.35 4.20
N MET A 247 18.67 5.71 5.26
CA MET A 247 19.83 4.78 5.24
C MET A 247 19.62 3.53 4.39
N ARG A 248 18.37 3.21 4.06
CA ARG A 248 18.01 2.02 3.26
C ARG A 248 18.44 0.67 3.87
N VAL A 249 18.47 0.58 5.19
CA VAL A 249 18.67 -0.67 5.97
C VAL A 249 17.34 -1.25 6.47
N CYS A 250 16.23 -0.83 5.89
CA CYS A 250 14.87 -1.15 6.34
C CYS A 250 14.59 -2.66 6.39
N ASN A 251 15.16 -3.44 5.46
CA ASN A 251 14.99 -4.90 5.40
C ASN A 251 15.85 -5.66 6.43
N LEU A 252 16.77 -4.97 7.12
CA LEU A 252 17.74 -5.61 8.02
C LEU A 252 17.30 -5.66 9.48
N ASP A 253 16.19 -5.03 9.84
CA ASP A 253 15.71 -4.82 11.22
C ASP A 253 16.66 -4.00 12.11
N THR A 254 17.52 -3.20 11.48
CA THR A 254 18.58 -2.41 12.14
C THR A 254 18.38 -0.91 11.97
N CYS A 255 17.17 -0.44 11.73
CA CYS A 255 16.90 0.98 11.53
C CYS A 255 17.31 1.80 12.75
N PRO A 256 18.32 2.72 12.63
CA PRO A 256 18.90 3.41 13.78
C PRO A 256 17.97 4.42 14.43
N VAL A 257 16.91 4.85 13.73
CA VAL A 257 15.94 5.85 14.19
C VAL A 257 14.58 5.25 14.59
N GLY A 258 14.46 3.91 14.63
CA GLY A 258 13.26 3.24 15.11
C GLY A 258 12.06 3.22 14.15
N VAL A 259 12.19 3.76 12.94
CA VAL A 259 11.08 3.86 11.97
C VAL A 259 10.77 2.51 11.30
N ALA A 260 11.79 1.77 10.87
CA ALA A 260 11.60 0.54 10.07
C ALA A 260 12.27 -0.67 10.74
N THR A 261 11.94 -0.90 12.00
CA THR A 261 12.44 -2.03 12.79
C THR A 261 11.37 -2.57 13.73
N GLN A 262 11.48 -3.83 14.11
CA GLN A 262 10.69 -4.47 15.15
C GLN A 262 11.49 -4.65 16.44
N ASN A 263 12.81 -4.40 16.40
CA ASN A 263 13.68 -4.52 17.59
C ASN A 263 13.25 -3.54 18.69
N PRO A 264 12.88 -4.01 19.90
CA PRO A 264 12.34 -3.17 20.96
C PRO A 264 13.29 -2.02 21.38
N GLU A 265 14.61 -2.27 21.40
CA GLU A 265 15.58 -1.24 21.78
C GLU A 265 15.75 -0.15 20.73
N LEU A 266 15.64 -0.52 19.46
CA LEU A 266 15.70 0.45 18.37
C LEU A 266 14.39 1.24 18.25
N ARG A 267 13.23 0.60 18.48
CA ARG A 267 11.92 1.27 18.49
C ARG A 267 11.85 2.43 19.48
N LYS A 268 12.50 2.31 20.65
CA LYS A 268 12.59 3.40 21.65
C LYS A 268 13.20 4.70 21.11
N ARG A 269 13.94 4.63 19.99
CA ARG A 269 14.55 5.79 19.34
C ARG A 269 13.61 6.58 18.45
N PHE A 270 12.43 6.02 18.17
CA PHE A 270 11.42 6.73 17.37
C PHE A 270 10.94 7.98 18.12
N LYS A 271 10.98 9.14 17.46
CA LYS A 271 10.61 10.44 18.02
C LYS A 271 9.46 11.12 17.26
N GLY A 272 8.91 10.46 16.24
CA GLY A 272 7.74 10.95 15.52
C GLY A 272 6.52 11.02 16.43
N LYS A 273 5.71 12.06 16.26
CA LYS A 273 4.46 12.27 16.99
C LYS A 273 3.32 12.46 15.99
#